data_1a2a79a1c9be5de5dbd55e38a7572c64
#
_entry.id   1a2a79a1c9be5de5dbd55e38a7572c64
#
_cell.length_a   1.000
_cell.length_b   1.000
_cell.length_c   1.000
_cell.angle_alpha   90.00
_cell.angle_beta   90.00
_cell.angle_gamma   90.00
#
_symmetry.space_group_name_H-M   'P 1'
#
loop_
_entity.id
_entity.type
_entity.pdbx_description
1 polymer ?
#
loop_
_entity_poly.entity_id
_entity_poly.type
_entity_poly.pdbx_seq_one_letter_code
_entity_poly.pdbx_strand_id
1 'polypeptide(L)'
;MAQLTEIRWHGRGGQGVVTAGELLAETALDTGRYFQAFPDYGPERMGAPIRAFTRLSSDPITIHSQVEEPDVVLVLDPTLLGAVAVTEGLKEDGVLVVNSAMSPAEVREQLD
;
A
#
# COMPACT_ATOMS: atom_id res chain seq x y z
N MET A 1 13.89 0.59 20.07
CA MET A 1 13.12 1.39 19.11
C MET A 1 12.07 0.55 18.41
N ALA A 2 10.87 1.05 18.33
CA ALA A 2 9.82 0.37 17.58
C ALA A 2 10.18 0.33 16.11
N GLN A 3 9.96 -0.83 15.48
CA GLN A 3 10.06 -0.95 14.04
C GLN A 3 8.66 -0.84 13.48
N LEU A 4 8.38 0.27 12.83
CA LEU A 4 7.09 0.52 12.18
C LEU A 4 7.29 0.44 10.67
N THR A 5 6.53 -0.45 10.03
CA THR A 5 6.49 -0.54 8.57
C THR A 5 5.13 -0.05 8.10
N GLU A 6 5.13 0.92 7.21
CA GLU A 6 3.93 1.50 6.66
C GLU A 6 3.80 1.17 5.19
N ILE A 7 2.64 0.64 4.81
CA ILE A 7 2.35 0.15 3.46
C ILE A 7 1.13 0.89 2.91
N ARG A 8 1.25 1.37 1.69
CA ARG A 8 0.13 1.94 0.96
C ARG A 8 -0.19 1.07 -0.24
N TRP A 9 -1.46 0.69 -0.37
CA TRP A 9 -1.96 -0.14 -1.44
C TRP A 9 -2.73 0.71 -2.43
N HIS A 10 -2.46 0.54 -3.71
CA HIS A 10 -3.20 1.19 -4.79
C HIS A 10 -3.83 0.13 -5.68
N GLY A 11 -5.06 0.36 -6.07
CA GLY A 11 -5.79 -0.50 -6.99
C GLY A 11 -7.06 0.17 -7.44
N ARG A 12 -7.95 -0.61 -8.03
CA ARG A 12 -9.27 -0.12 -8.43
C ARG A 12 -10.35 -0.84 -7.65
N GLY A 13 -11.50 -0.21 -7.50
CA GLY A 13 -12.64 -0.81 -6.82
C GLY A 13 -12.95 -2.17 -7.43
N GLY A 14 -13.17 -3.17 -6.58
CA GLY A 14 -13.45 -4.54 -7.00
C GLY A 14 -12.24 -5.44 -7.15
N GLN A 15 -11.03 -4.93 -6.97
CA GLN A 15 -9.80 -5.74 -7.12
C GLN A 15 -9.30 -6.36 -5.82
N GLY A 16 -10.00 -6.14 -4.71
CA GLY A 16 -9.61 -6.73 -3.43
C GLY A 16 -8.48 -6.02 -2.69
N VAL A 17 -8.29 -4.73 -2.94
CA VAL A 17 -7.23 -3.92 -2.30
C VAL A 17 -7.35 -3.94 -0.78
N VAL A 18 -8.55 -3.68 -0.26
CA VAL A 18 -8.79 -3.65 1.18
C VAL A 18 -8.59 -5.03 1.78
N THR A 19 -9.13 -6.07 1.11
CA THR A 19 -8.99 -7.45 1.55
C THR A 19 -7.53 -7.89 1.61
N ALA A 20 -6.73 -7.52 0.62
CA ALA A 20 -5.31 -7.87 0.59
C ALA A 20 -4.56 -7.26 1.77
N GLY A 21 -4.84 -5.99 2.10
CA GLY A 21 -4.24 -5.32 3.24
C GLY A 21 -4.62 -5.96 4.56
N GLU A 22 -5.87 -6.38 4.70
CA GLU A 22 -6.36 -7.07 5.88
C GLU A 22 -5.72 -8.45 6.04
N LEU A 23 -5.56 -9.20 4.95
CA LEU A 23 -4.92 -10.52 4.97
C LEU A 23 -3.45 -10.42 5.42
N LEU A 24 -2.74 -9.42 4.94
CA LEU A 24 -1.37 -9.19 5.38
C LEU A 24 -1.32 -8.88 6.87
N ALA A 25 -2.25 -8.05 7.35
CA ALA A 25 -2.32 -7.69 8.76
C ALA A 25 -2.62 -8.92 9.63
N GLU A 26 -3.54 -9.79 9.22
CA GLU A 26 -3.85 -11.02 9.92
C GLU A 26 -2.64 -11.95 10.01
N THR A 27 -1.88 -12.04 8.92
CA THR A 27 -0.65 -12.84 8.90
C THR A 27 0.36 -12.34 9.93
N ALA A 28 0.42 -11.04 10.16
CA ALA A 28 1.32 -10.45 11.14
C ALA A 28 1.01 -10.90 12.58
N LEU A 29 -0.25 -11.25 12.88
CA LEU A 29 -0.62 -11.78 14.20
C LEU A 29 0.17 -13.03 14.53
N ASP A 30 0.36 -13.92 13.57
CA ASP A 30 1.06 -15.17 13.77
C ASP A 30 2.55 -14.96 14.10
N THR A 31 3.09 -13.79 13.81
CA THR A 31 4.47 -13.43 14.11
C THR A 31 4.61 -12.65 15.43
N GLY A 32 3.51 -12.42 16.15
CA GLY A 32 3.51 -11.68 17.41
C GLY A 32 3.64 -10.16 17.23
N ARG A 33 3.43 -9.65 16.02
CA ARG A 33 3.49 -8.22 15.74
C ARG A 33 2.13 -7.56 15.89
N TYR A 34 2.16 -6.26 16.17
CA TYR A 34 0.96 -5.43 16.13
C TYR A 34 0.69 -5.01 14.69
N PHE A 35 -0.58 -4.85 14.35
CA PHE A 35 -0.97 -4.48 13.00
C PHE A 35 -2.16 -3.52 13.01
N GLN A 36 -2.31 -2.79 11.90
CA GLN A 36 -3.44 -1.93 11.66
C GLN A 36 -3.70 -1.95 10.15
N ALA A 37 -4.95 -2.12 9.76
CA ALA A 37 -5.35 -2.09 8.36
C ALA A 37 -6.65 -1.33 8.22
N PHE A 38 -6.71 -0.39 7.27
CA PHE A 38 -7.92 0.39 7.04
C PHE A 38 -7.95 0.92 5.60
N PRO A 39 -9.14 1.12 5.05
CA PRO A 39 -9.27 1.72 3.73
C PRO A 39 -9.10 3.24 3.78
N ASP A 40 -8.83 3.83 2.63
CA ASP A 40 -8.95 5.27 2.47
C ASP A 40 -10.44 5.57 2.36
N TYR A 41 -10.98 6.21 3.39
CA TYR A 41 -12.42 6.45 3.48
C TYR A 41 -12.90 7.45 2.44
N GLY A 42 -13.68 6.98 1.52
CA GLY A 42 -14.29 7.74 0.44
C GLY A 42 -15.24 6.84 -0.32
N PRO A 43 -16.02 7.38 -1.26
CA PRO A 43 -16.92 6.53 -2.04
C PRO A 43 -16.13 5.56 -2.90
N GLU A 44 -16.31 4.26 -2.64
CA GLU A 44 -15.71 3.22 -3.46
C GLU A 44 -16.67 2.91 -4.62
N ARG A 45 -16.14 2.95 -5.84
CA ARG A 45 -16.88 2.60 -7.05
C ARG A 45 -16.09 1.57 -7.83
N MET A 46 -16.79 0.63 -8.44
CA MET A 46 -16.18 -0.37 -9.30
C MET A 46 -15.34 0.32 -10.38
N GLY A 47 -14.06 -0.06 -10.45
CA GLY A 47 -13.14 0.49 -11.43
C GLY A 47 -12.48 1.81 -11.06
N ALA A 48 -12.97 2.53 -10.05
CA ALA A 48 -12.35 3.78 -9.61
C ALA A 48 -11.06 3.52 -8.84
N PRO A 49 -10.06 4.43 -8.92
CA PRO A 49 -8.84 4.30 -8.11
C PRO A 49 -9.18 4.35 -6.62
N ILE A 50 -8.63 3.40 -5.86
CA ILE A 50 -8.80 3.35 -4.41
C ILE A 50 -7.46 3.08 -3.75
N ARG A 51 -7.38 3.40 -2.44
CA ARG A 51 -6.19 3.13 -1.63
C ARG A 51 -6.58 2.41 -0.34
N ALA A 52 -5.62 1.70 0.22
CA ALA A 52 -5.73 1.15 1.55
C ALA A 52 -4.37 1.26 2.23
N PHE A 53 -4.38 1.14 3.55
CA PHE A 53 -3.18 1.31 4.36
C PHE A 53 -3.02 0.15 5.32
N THR A 54 -1.77 -0.27 5.51
CA THR A 54 -1.42 -1.28 6.50
C THR A 54 -0.21 -0.80 7.29
N ARG A 55 -0.26 -0.94 8.61
CA ARG A 55 0.88 -0.70 9.49
C ARG A 55 1.21 -1.98 10.24
N LEU A 56 2.49 -2.29 10.29
CA LEU A 56 3.04 -3.43 11.03
C LEU A 56 4.07 -2.87 12.00
N SER A 57 4.02 -3.30 13.26
CA SER A 57 4.92 -2.76 14.28
C SER A 57 5.30 -3.80 15.33
N SER A 58 6.49 -3.64 15.90
CA SER A 58 6.92 -4.41 17.05
C SER A 58 6.26 -3.92 18.35
N ASP A 59 5.72 -2.71 18.35
CA ASP A 59 5.04 -2.09 19.49
C ASP A 59 3.59 -1.73 19.13
N PRO A 60 2.73 -1.48 20.15
CA PRO A 60 1.35 -1.06 19.88
C PRO A 60 1.28 0.17 18.98
N ILE A 61 0.34 0.15 18.05
CA ILE A 61 0.16 1.23 17.07
C ILE A 61 -0.89 2.21 17.60
N THR A 62 -0.48 3.47 17.80
CA THR A 62 -1.38 4.51 18.30
C THR A 62 -1.72 5.56 17.25
N ILE A 63 -1.10 5.48 16.07
CA ILE A 63 -1.34 6.39 14.96
C ILE A 63 -2.62 5.95 14.23
N HIS A 64 -3.49 6.91 13.90
CA HIS A 64 -4.73 6.63 13.18
C HIS A 64 -4.86 7.40 11.87
N SER A 65 -3.88 8.21 11.54
CA SER A 65 -3.85 8.98 10.29
C SER A 65 -3.51 8.09 9.09
N GLN A 66 -3.77 8.60 7.89
CA GLN A 66 -3.35 7.95 6.65
C GLN A 66 -1.83 7.86 6.59
N VAL A 67 -1.35 6.91 5.80
CA VAL A 67 0.08 6.75 5.54
C VAL A 67 0.51 7.73 4.46
N GLU A 68 1.30 8.71 4.83
CA GLU A 68 1.78 9.75 3.90
C GLU A 68 3.18 9.45 3.35
N GLU A 69 4.01 8.78 4.15
CA GLU A 69 5.38 8.43 3.77
C GLU A 69 5.58 6.92 3.89
N PRO A 70 5.03 6.15 2.93
CA PRO A 70 5.11 4.69 3.02
C PRO A 70 6.53 4.16 2.85
N ASP A 71 6.80 3.04 3.51
CA ASP A 71 8.00 2.24 3.30
C ASP A 71 7.84 1.36 2.06
N VAL A 72 6.61 0.92 1.80
CA VAL A 72 6.28 0.06 0.68
C VAL A 72 5.01 0.58 0.02
N VAL A 73 5.02 0.64 -1.31
CA VAL A 73 3.84 0.92 -2.11
C VAL A 73 3.56 -0.31 -2.96
N LEU A 74 2.33 -0.80 -2.90
CA LEU A 74 1.86 -1.93 -3.70
C LEU A 74 0.82 -1.45 -4.69
N VAL A 75 1.03 -1.71 -5.97
CA VAL A 75 0.10 -1.33 -7.04
C VAL A 75 -0.46 -2.59 -7.68
N LEU A 76 -1.75 -2.84 -7.47
CA LEU A 76 -2.42 -4.03 -7.98
C LEU A 76 -2.81 -3.88 -9.45
N ASP A 77 -3.02 -2.65 -9.91
CA ASP A 77 -3.43 -2.37 -11.29
C ASP A 77 -2.39 -1.46 -11.95
N PRO A 78 -1.63 -1.98 -12.94
CA PRO A 78 -0.56 -1.19 -13.57
C PRO A 78 -1.06 0.01 -14.37
N THR A 79 -2.36 0.06 -14.71
CA THR A 79 -2.92 1.23 -15.40
C THR A 79 -2.92 2.48 -14.52
N LEU A 80 -2.75 2.32 -13.21
CA LEU A 80 -2.67 3.45 -12.28
C LEU A 80 -1.35 4.22 -12.38
N LEU A 81 -0.31 3.61 -12.92
CA LEU A 81 1.02 4.23 -12.98
C LEU A 81 1.03 5.58 -13.72
N GLY A 82 0.18 5.75 -14.69
CA GLY A 82 0.06 7.02 -15.42
C GLY A 82 -1.12 7.88 -14.98
N ALA A 83 -1.96 7.38 -14.09
CA ALA A 83 -3.22 8.05 -13.71
C ALA A 83 -3.19 8.62 -12.30
N VAL A 84 -2.36 8.05 -11.41
CA VAL A 84 -2.30 8.40 -10.00
C VAL A 84 -0.83 8.53 -9.61
N ALA A 85 -0.52 9.45 -8.70
CA ALA A 85 0.83 9.62 -8.17
C ALA A 85 1.17 8.53 -7.15
N VAL A 86 1.34 7.29 -7.61
CA VAL A 86 1.51 6.13 -6.74
C VAL A 86 2.77 6.16 -5.88
N THR A 87 3.78 6.90 -6.29
CA THR A 87 5.05 7.01 -5.55
C THR A 87 5.11 8.21 -4.62
N GLU A 88 4.03 9.02 -4.55
CA GLU A 88 4.04 10.20 -3.71
C GLU A 88 4.33 9.85 -2.25
N GLY A 89 5.33 10.49 -1.68
CA GLY A 89 5.72 10.29 -0.28
C GLY A 89 6.51 9.01 -0.02
N LEU A 90 6.71 8.15 -1.01
CA LEU A 90 7.52 6.94 -0.83
C LEU A 90 8.92 7.31 -0.35
N LYS A 91 9.36 6.67 0.73
CA LYS A 91 10.68 6.95 1.30
C LYS A 91 11.77 6.63 0.30
N GLU A 92 12.93 7.30 0.44
CA GLU A 92 14.06 7.16 -0.47
C GLU A 92 14.54 5.70 -0.58
N ASP A 93 14.54 4.97 0.52
CA ASP A 93 14.89 3.56 0.58
C ASP A 93 13.67 2.64 0.48
N GLY A 94 12.54 3.20 0.11
CA GLY A 94 11.29 2.46 0.00
C GLY A 94 11.23 1.54 -1.21
N VAL A 95 10.25 0.64 -1.21
CA VAL A 95 10.07 -0.37 -2.24
C VAL A 95 8.72 -0.17 -2.93
N LEU A 96 8.74 -0.20 -4.25
CA LEU A 96 7.54 -0.18 -5.07
C LEU A 96 7.35 -1.57 -5.68
N VAL A 97 6.20 -2.18 -5.43
CA VAL A 97 5.83 -3.48 -6.00
C VAL A 97 4.64 -3.25 -6.92
N VAL A 98 4.76 -3.65 -8.18
CA VAL A 98 3.71 -3.46 -9.18
C VAL A 98 3.33 -4.79 -9.79
N ASN A 99 2.05 -5.07 -9.85
CA ASN A 99 1.54 -6.23 -10.58
C ASN A 99 1.56 -5.91 -12.08
N SER A 100 2.66 -6.25 -12.75
CA SER A 100 2.87 -5.91 -14.15
C SER A 100 3.76 -6.94 -14.83
N ALA A 101 3.57 -7.10 -16.13
CA ALA A 101 4.47 -7.90 -16.96
C ALA A 101 5.75 -7.14 -17.34
N MET A 102 5.78 -5.82 -17.09
CA MET A 102 6.95 -5.01 -17.38
C MET A 102 8.07 -5.27 -16.37
N SER A 103 9.31 -5.10 -16.82
CA SER A 103 10.47 -5.17 -15.92
C SER A 103 10.49 -3.95 -14.99
N PRO A 104 11.22 -4.01 -13.86
CA PRO A 104 11.39 -2.84 -13.00
C PRO A 104 11.92 -1.61 -13.74
N ALA A 105 12.83 -1.79 -14.69
CA ALA A 105 13.37 -0.68 -15.47
C ALA A 105 12.30 -0.02 -16.32
N GLU A 106 11.44 -0.82 -16.95
CA GLU A 106 10.33 -0.30 -17.76
C GLU A 106 9.32 0.45 -16.91
N VAL A 107 9.04 -0.05 -15.73
CA VAL A 107 8.14 0.63 -14.78
C VAL A 107 8.72 1.98 -14.37
N ARG A 108 10.02 2.05 -14.09
CA ARG A 108 10.69 3.30 -13.74
C ARG A 108 10.58 4.34 -14.85
N GLU A 109 10.77 3.91 -16.10
CA GLU A 109 10.62 4.81 -17.26
C GLU A 109 9.21 5.39 -17.34
N GLN A 110 8.20 4.56 -17.06
CA GLN A 110 6.81 5.02 -17.11
C GLN A 110 6.49 6.02 -15.99
N LEU A 111 7.17 5.93 -14.86
CA LEU A 111 6.96 6.82 -13.72
C LEU A 111 7.70 8.15 -13.85
N ASP A 112 8.74 8.20 -14.62
CA ASP A 112 9.53 9.42 -14.85
C ASP A 112 8.84 10.36 -15.90
#